data_1b5f6289cb13f5e610a5309e1605ea1f
#
_entry.id   1b5f6289cb13f5e610a5309e1605ea1f
#
_cell.length_a   1.000
_cell.length_b   1.000
_cell.length_c   1.000
_cell.angle_alpha   90.00
_cell.angle_beta   90.00
_cell.angle_gamma   90.00
#
_symmetry.space_group_name_H-M   'P 1'
#
loop_
_entity.id
_entity.type
_entity.pdbx_description
1 polymer ?
#
loop_
_entity_poly.entity_id
_entity_poly.type
_entity_poly.pdbx_seq_one_letter_code
_entity_poly.pdbx_strand_id
1 'polypeptide(L)'
;MIGALKLFCFSITLALLCGLCACKKNAAQPIDANAPVEVVIPEHGAYTGAFMDFGDTEDGVTIETIEDFEAMVGKHQAIIASSSYWGEQSFPTANLNVIWRHGSLPLLFWSPWDQPYEQNRGPDKFGLNEIIAGKWDNYIDRWGDAAREFGKPIIVVFGVEMNGDWFPWSGTYYGGDKPIPGRPNEWEGPENFKAAYRHVVDRVRARGAANIKWMFHTNNYSYPLDIWNFAPAYYPGPNYVDWFGLSVYGQQFKDEPWATIKSLVDWPYEEMCRLGPNKPVMIAEWATGEFPHSGNKGEWIKQGLDGFRTRYPRVKAAIYWHERWQNLDQTYSNLHVNSSVESLNAYRVGIANPYWLGNLILRPIPKRK
;
A
#
# COMPACT_ATOMS: atom_id res chain seq x y z
N MET A 1 -40.88 67.62 61.75
CA MET A 1 -40.05 68.24 61.24
C MET A 1 -38.89 67.43 60.76
N ILE A 2 -39.06 66.44 59.95
CA ILE A 2 -38.05 65.55 59.51
C ILE A 2 -38.12 65.52 57.96
N GLY A 3 -37.11 66.09 57.32
CA GLY A 3 -37.01 66.16 55.86
C GLY A 3 -36.52 64.85 55.31
N ALA A 4 -37.21 64.36 54.28
CA ALA A 4 -36.85 63.17 53.58
C ALA A 4 -35.87 63.50 52.39
N LEU A 5 -34.71 62.92 52.45
CA LEU A 5 -33.68 62.98 51.46
C LEU A 5 -33.96 61.93 50.34
N LYS A 6 -34.22 62.33 49.13
CA LYS A 6 -34.37 61.45 48.00
C LYS A 6 -33.00 61.13 47.40
N LEU A 7 -32.59 59.87 47.46
CA LEU A 7 -31.42 59.35 46.79
C LEU A 7 -31.80 59.00 45.32
N PHE A 8 -31.11 59.60 44.34
CA PHE A 8 -31.18 59.21 42.93
C PHE A 8 -30.12 58.11 42.65
N CYS A 9 -30.58 56.90 42.38
CA CYS A 9 -29.71 55.89 41.87
C CYS A 9 -29.56 56.03 40.34
N PHE A 10 -28.36 56.32 39.87
CA PHE A 10 -28.00 56.19 38.46
C PHE A 10 -27.57 54.78 38.19
N SER A 11 -28.36 54.02 37.40
CA SER A 11 -27.99 52.72 36.89
C SER A 11 -27.16 52.90 35.60
N ILE A 12 -25.88 52.60 35.70
CA ILE A 12 -24.99 52.50 34.52
C ILE A 12 -25.14 51.11 33.95
N THR A 13 -25.80 51.00 32.77
CA THR A 13 -25.90 49.73 32.03
C THR A 13 -24.64 49.59 31.18
N LEU A 14 -23.73 48.74 31.61
CA LEU A 14 -22.53 48.37 30.86
C LEU A 14 -22.93 47.33 29.81
N ALA A 15 -23.03 47.74 28.53
CA ALA A 15 -23.27 46.85 27.43
C ALA A 15 -21.96 46.12 27.10
N LEU A 16 -21.83 44.82 27.48
CA LEU A 16 -20.80 43.93 27.02
C LEU A 16 -21.08 43.54 25.56
N LEU A 17 -20.37 44.14 24.63
CA LEU A 17 -20.27 43.62 23.25
C LEU A 17 -19.40 42.36 23.28
N CYS A 18 -20.01 41.18 23.41
CA CYS A 18 -19.38 39.93 23.04
C CYS A 18 -19.23 39.85 21.51
N GLY A 19 -18.06 40.19 21.01
CA GLY A 19 -17.68 39.94 19.63
C GLY A 19 -17.63 38.44 19.40
N LEU A 20 -18.69 37.85 18.83
CA LEU A 20 -18.69 36.50 18.29
C LEU A 20 -17.74 36.48 17.08
N CYS A 21 -16.48 36.14 17.36
CA CYS A 21 -15.54 35.75 16.32
C CYS A 21 -16.03 34.40 15.74
N ALA A 22 -16.92 34.48 14.74
CA ALA A 22 -17.33 33.31 13.98
C ALA A 22 -16.11 32.80 13.19
N CYS A 23 -15.40 31.83 13.74
CA CYS A 23 -14.52 30.98 12.95
C CYS A 23 -15.36 30.36 11.83
N LYS A 24 -15.34 30.96 10.65
CA LYS A 24 -15.80 30.32 9.43
C LYS A 24 -14.93 29.06 9.26
N LYS A 25 -15.40 27.91 9.71
CA LYS A 25 -14.94 26.63 9.20
C LYS A 25 -15.17 26.69 7.70
N ASN A 26 -14.10 26.83 6.93
CA ASN A 26 -14.15 26.60 5.49
C ASN A 26 -14.64 25.14 5.31
N ALA A 27 -15.94 24.97 5.14
CA ALA A 27 -16.47 23.71 4.65
C ALA A 27 -15.78 23.49 3.29
N ALA A 28 -15.02 22.40 3.19
CA ALA A 28 -14.45 22.01 1.92
C ALA A 28 -15.59 21.99 0.89
N GLN A 29 -15.42 22.74 -0.21
CA GLN A 29 -16.38 22.68 -1.31
C GLN A 29 -16.50 21.23 -1.77
N PRO A 30 -17.70 20.71 -2.02
CA PRO A 30 -17.85 19.35 -2.54
C PRO A 30 -17.00 19.25 -3.81
N ILE A 31 -16.06 18.29 -3.82
CA ILE A 31 -15.24 17.99 -4.99
C ILE A 31 -16.19 17.48 -6.08
N ASP A 32 -16.18 18.11 -7.26
CA ASP A 32 -16.88 17.59 -8.43
C ASP A 32 -16.43 16.14 -8.64
N ALA A 33 -17.40 15.20 -8.62
CA ALA A 33 -17.13 13.78 -8.75
C ALA A 33 -16.37 13.41 -10.04
N ASN A 34 -16.40 14.29 -11.05
CA ASN A 34 -15.69 14.16 -12.32
C ASN A 34 -14.38 14.98 -12.40
N ALA A 35 -14.08 15.82 -11.41
CA ALA A 35 -12.84 16.57 -11.42
C ALA A 35 -11.63 15.63 -11.19
N PRO A 36 -10.51 15.85 -11.91
CA PRO A 36 -9.27 15.15 -11.60
C PRO A 36 -8.83 15.46 -10.16
N VAL A 37 -8.53 14.43 -9.40
CA VAL A 37 -8.09 14.54 -8.00
C VAL A 37 -6.78 13.80 -7.80
N GLU A 38 -6.01 14.22 -6.81
CA GLU A 38 -4.88 13.47 -6.28
C GLU A 38 -5.15 13.08 -4.83
N VAL A 39 -4.63 11.94 -4.43
CA VAL A 39 -4.63 11.50 -3.04
C VAL A 39 -3.44 12.15 -2.34
N VAL A 40 -3.72 12.87 -1.27
CA VAL A 40 -2.71 13.56 -0.47
C VAL A 40 -2.06 12.57 0.49
N ILE A 41 -0.75 12.54 0.56
CA ILE A 41 -0.03 11.82 1.61
C ILE A 41 -0.24 12.58 2.92
N PRO A 42 -0.79 11.95 3.99
CA PRO A 42 -1.10 12.65 5.22
C PRO A 42 0.19 13.16 5.89
N GLU A 43 0.20 14.42 6.24
CA GLU A 43 1.29 15.01 7.02
C GLU A 43 1.34 14.35 8.41
N HIS A 44 0.17 14.25 9.04
CA HIS A 44 -0.04 13.55 10.30
C HIS A 44 -0.94 12.33 10.08
N GLY A 45 -0.56 11.20 10.66
CA GLY A 45 -1.28 9.94 10.50
C GLY A 45 -0.79 9.11 9.31
N ALA A 46 -1.49 8.00 9.11
CA ALA A 46 -1.30 7.07 8.00
C ALA A 46 -2.65 6.46 7.59
N TYR A 47 -2.78 6.08 6.33
CA TYR A 47 -3.96 5.38 5.84
C TYR A 47 -4.00 3.94 6.35
N THR A 48 -5.17 3.47 6.75
CA THR A 48 -5.43 2.05 6.94
C THR A 48 -5.90 1.45 5.62
N GLY A 49 -5.58 0.18 5.39
CA GLY A 49 -6.04 -0.57 4.24
C GLY A 49 -5.97 -2.06 4.47
N ALA A 50 -6.53 -2.82 3.53
CA ALA A 50 -6.46 -4.27 3.56
C ALA A 50 -6.52 -4.88 2.15
N PHE A 51 -5.99 -6.09 2.05
CA PHE A 51 -6.40 -7.13 1.11
C PHE A 51 -7.45 -8.01 1.85
N MET A 52 -8.47 -8.46 1.16
CA MET A 52 -9.67 -9.03 1.79
C MET A 52 -10.06 -10.40 1.23
N ASP A 53 -9.09 -11.25 0.95
CA ASP A 53 -9.31 -12.63 0.45
C ASP A 53 -10.21 -12.66 -0.80
N PHE A 54 -9.75 -12.02 -1.87
CA PHE A 54 -10.47 -11.93 -3.14
C PHE A 54 -10.33 -13.17 -4.04
N GLY A 55 -10.06 -14.33 -3.44
CA GLY A 55 -9.92 -15.61 -4.10
C GLY A 55 -8.49 -15.90 -4.59
N ASP A 56 -8.31 -17.08 -5.18
CA ASP A 56 -6.98 -17.66 -5.51
C ASP A 56 -6.15 -16.79 -6.48
N THR A 57 -6.78 -15.93 -7.26
CA THR A 57 -6.12 -14.98 -8.17
C THR A 57 -6.07 -13.56 -7.65
N GLU A 58 -6.58 -13.34 -6.41
CA GLU A 58 -6.58 -12.06 -5.68
C GLU A 58 -7.29 -10.89 -6.40
N ASP A 59 -8.15 -11.21 -7.35
CA ASP A 59 -8.82 -10.22 -8.21
C ASP A 59 -10.35 -10.29 -8.20
N GLY A 60 -10.95 -11.16 -7.38
CA GLY A 60 -12.40 -11.28 -7.20
C GLY A 60 -13.02 -10.16 -6.36
N VAL A 61 -12.75 -8.90 -6.69
CA VAL A 61 -13.17 -7.75 -5.89
C VAL A 61 -14.69 -7.55 -5.96
N THR A 62 -15.36 -7.65 -4.81
CA THR A 62 -16.78 -7.33 -4.65
C THR A 62 -17.03 -6.32 -3.56
N ILE A 63 -18.12 -5.58 -3.65
CA ILE A 63 -18.48 -4.62 -2.60
C ILE A 63 -18.85 -5.33 -1.30
N GLU A 64 -19.48 -6.49 -1.40
CA GLU A 64 -19.90 -7.31 -0.27
C GLU A 64 -18.70 -7.74 0.57
N THR A 65 -17.64 -8.25 -0.06
CA THR A 65 -16.42 -8.66 0.65
C THR A 65 -15.77 -7.48 1.38
N ILE A 66 -15.78 -6.29 0.74
CA ILE A 66 -15.23 -5.06 1.33
C ILE A 66 -16.05 -4.64 2.56
N GLU A 67 -17.39 -4.58 2.41
CA GLU A 67 -18.29 -4.15 3.49
C GLU A 67 -18.29 -5.14 4.66
N ASP A 68 -18.22 -6.44 4.38
CA ASP A 68 -18.13 -7.49 5.40
C ASP A 68 -16.83 -7.36 6.23
N PHE A 69 -15.69 -7.13 5.56
CA PHE A 69 -14.44 -6.90 6.26
C PHE A 69 -14.51 -5.64 7.12
N GLU A 70 -15.02 -4.52 6.60
CA GLU A 70 -15.14 -3.26 7.33
C GLU A 70 -16.11 -3.36 8.52
N ALA A 71 -17.23 -4.06 8.35
CA ALA A 71 -18.15 -4.35 9.46
C ALA A 71 -17.47 -5.20 10.54
N MET A 72 -16.67 -6.19 10.13
CA MET A 72 -15.91 -7.05 11.03
C MET A 72 -14.86 -6.24 11.82
N VAL A 73 -14.11 -5.36 11.19
CA VAL A 73 -13.02 -4.60 11.85
C VAL A 73 -13.49 -3.27 12.45
N GLY A 74 -14.68 -2.80 12.09
CA GLY A 74 -15.29 -1.57 12.62
C GLY A 74 -14.69 -0.28 12.06
N LYS A 75 -14.07 -0.32 10.87
CA LYS A 75 -13.46 0.86 10.24
C LYS A 75 -13.37 0.74 8.73
N HIS A 76 -13.70 1.84 8.04
CA HIS A 76 -13.51 1.99 6.62
C HIS A 76 -12.02 1.91 6.23
N GLN A 77 -11.70 1.25 5.11
CA GLN A 77 -10.34 1.06 4.62
C GLN A 77 -10.05 2.07 3.50
N ALA A 78 -9.15 3.01 3.77
CA ALA A 78 -8.78 4.04 2.80
C ALA A 78 -8.09 3.47 1.55
N ILE A 79 -7.39 2.33 1.69
CA ILE A 79 -6.69 1.68 0.58
C ILE A 79 -7.12 0.21 0.53
N ILE A 80 -7.49 -0.27 -0.66
CA ILE A 80 -7.83 -1.67 -0.88
C ILE A 80 -6.86 -2.24 -1.91
N ALA A 81 -6.18 -3.32 -1.53
CA ALA A 81 -5.26 -4.05 -2.38
C ALA A 81 -6.01 -5.10 -3.19
N SER A 82 -5.62 -5.28 -4.45
CA SER A 82 -6.07 -6.36 -5.32
C SER A 82 -5.01 -6.65 -6.38
N SER A 83 -5.07 -7.80 -7.02
CA SER A 83 -4.13 -8.22 -8.05
C SER A 83 -4.71 -8.08 -9.46
N SER A 84 -3.82 -8.05 -10.46
CA SER A 84 -4.11 -8.19 -11.87
C SER A 84 -2.89 -8.82 -12.53
N TYR A 85 -3.05 -9.93 -13.18
CA TYR A 85 -1.96 -10.65 -13.81
C TYR A 85 -1.98 -10.51 -15.33
N TRP A 86 -0.81 -10.56 -15.94
CA TRP A 86 -0.65 -10.28 -17.38
C TRP A 86 -1.30 -11.32 -18.28
N GLY A 87 -1.54 -12.53 -17.78
CA GLY A 87 -2.22 -13.59 -18.52
C GLY A 87 -3.59 -13.19 -19.03
N GLU A 88 -4.31 -12.36 -18.30
CA GLU A 88 -5.59 -11.81 -18.76
C GLU A 88 -5.46 -10.76 -19.87
N GLN A 89 -4.30 -10.12 -19.99
CA GLN A 89 -4.02 -9.04 -20.94
C GLN A 89 -5.09 -7.91 -20.93
N SER A 90 -5.69 -7.67 -19.78
CA SER A 90 -6.74 -6.68 -19.56
C SER A 90 -6.32 -5.60 -18.56
N PHE A 91 -7.07 -4.51 -18.51
CA PHE A 91 -7.03 -3.53 -17.43
C PHE A 91 -8.21 -3.80 -16.50
N PRO A 92 -8.02 -3.93 -15.18
CA PRO A 92 -9.06 -4.41 -14.27
C PRO A 92 -10.10 -3.33 -13.93
N THR A 93 -10.73 -2.74 -14.94
CA THR A 93 -11.65 -1.60 -14.81
C THR A 93 -12.79 -1.87 -13.83
N ALA A 94 -13.34 -3.10 -13.82
CA ALA A 94 -14.46 -3.45 -12.94
C ALA A 94 -14.03 -3.37 -11.47
N ASN A 95 -12.95 -4.04 -11.10
CA ASN A 95 -12.41 -4.07 -9.74
C ASN A 95 -12.04 -2.67 -9.24
N LEU A 96 -11.31 -1.92 -10.06
CA LEU A 96 -10.90 -0.55 -9.71
C LEU A 96 -12.12 0.38 -9.53
N ASN A 97 -13.19 0.19 -10.30
CA ASN A 97 -14.43 0.94 -10.12
C ASN A 97 -15.17 0.57 -8.84
N VAL A 98 -15.20 -0.70 -8.43
CA VAL A 98 -15.76 -1.11 -7.13
C VAL A 98 -15.03 -0.40 -6.01
N ILE A 99 -13.70 -0.50 -5.97
CA ILE A 99 -12.86 0.11 -4.94
C ILE A 99 -13.03 1.64 -4.91
N TRP A 100 -12.95 2.30 -6.08
CA TRP A 100 -13.06 3.76 -6.13
C TRP A 100 -14.43 4.29 -5.74
N ARG A 101 -15.51 3.63 -6.18
CA ARG A 101 -16.90 4.02 -5.82
C ARG A 101 -17.20 3.81 -4.34
N HIS A 102 -16.54 2.84 -3.72
CA HIS A 102 -16.59 2.65 -2.27
C HIS A 102 -15.91 3.80 -1.49
N GLY A 103 -15.08 4.62 -2.13
CA GLY A 103 -14.35 5.73 -1.53
C GLY A 103 -12.91 5.41 -1.13
N SER A 104 -12.38 4.30 -1.62
CA SER A 104 -11.04 3.82 -1.34
C SER A 104 -10.10 4.01 -2.53
N LEU A 105 -8.78 4.08 -2.26
CA LEU A 105 -7.73 4.11 -3.27
C LEU A 105 -7.35 2.68 -3.64
N PRO A 106 -7.38 2.31 -4.93
CA PRO A 106 -6.86 1.03 -5.37
C PRO A 106 -5.32 0.96 -5.22
N LEU A 107 -4.85 -0.11 -4.59
CA LEU A 107 -3.47 -0.58 -4.65
C LEU A 107 -3.47 -1.83 -5.54
N LEU A 108 -2.90 -1.73 -6.73
CA LEU A 108 -2.95 -2.77 -7.74
C LEU A 108 -1.59 -3.46 -7.88
N PHE A 109 -1.54 -4.76 -7.60
CA PHE A 109 -0.40 -5.62 -7.88
C PHE A 109 -0.49 -6.09 -9.34
N TRP A 110 0.31 -5.50 -10.23
CA TRP A 110 0.31 -5.79 -11.66
C TRP A 110 1.47 -6.71 -12.02
N SER A 111 1.18 -8.00 -11.99
CA SER A 111 2.16 -9.08 -11.98
C SER A 111 2.40 -9.70 -13.35
N PRO A 112 3.65 -9.70 -13.87
CA PRO A 112 3.97 -10.23 -15.18
C PRO A 112 4.14 -11.76 -15.17
N TRP A 113 3.03 -12.47 -15.02
CA TRP A 113 2.92 -13.91 -15.16
C TRP A 113 1.66 -14.33 -15.90
N ASP A 114 1.67 -15.58 -16.40
CA ASP A 114 0.55 -16.09 -17.19
C ASP A 114 -0.60 -16.52 -16.29
N GLN A 115 -0.29 -17.27 -15.25
CA GLN A 115 -1.25 -17.70 -14.23
C GLN A 115 -0.65 -17.54 -12.83
N PRO A 116 -1.36 -16.87 -11.92
CA PRO A 116 -0.90 -16.70 -10.54
C PRO A 116 -0.73 -18.05 -9.83
N TYR A 117 0.32 -18.14 -9.02
CA TYR A 117 0.56 -19.25 -8.08
C TYR A 117 0.65 -20.66 -8.72
N GLU A 118 0.84 -20.76 -10.05
CA GLU A 118 1.21 -22.04 -10.66
C GLU A 118 2.56 -22.55 -10.10
N GLN A 119 2.71 -23.86 -10.02
CA GLN A 119 3.88 -24.51 -9.41
C GLN A 119 5.23 -24.18 -10.04
N ASN A 120 5.22 -23.59 -11.25
CA ASN A 120 6.43 -23.23 -11.94
C ASN A 120 6.84 -21.79 -11.59
N ARG A 121 7.81 -21.65 -10.69
CA ARG A 121 8.29 -20.37 -10.18
C ARG A 121 9.16 -19.58 -11.15
N GLY A 122 9.66 -20.24 -12.22
CA GLY A 122 10.57 -19.65 -13.21
C GLY A 122 9.85 -18.74 -14.22
N PRO A 123 10.64 -18.04 -15.04
CA PRO A 123 10.12 -17.16 -16.08
C PRO A 123 9.18 -17.89 -17.04
N ASP A 124 8.06 -17.26 -17.34
CA ASP A 124 7.12 -17.68 -18.36
C ASP A 124 7.21 -16.79 -19.62
N LYS A 125 6.15 -16.75 -20.44
CA LYS A 125 6.10 -15.90 -21.65
C LYS A 125 6.20 -14.41 -21.36
N PHE A 126 5.96 -13.98 -20.13
CA PHE A 126 6.06 -12.58 -19.67
C PHE A 126 7.40 -12.27 -18.97
N GLY A 127 8.43 -13.09 -19.21
CA GLY A 127 9.75 -12.89 -18.62
C GLY A 127 10.32 -11.49 -18.87
N LEU A 128 11.17 -11.00 -17.95
CA LEU A 128 11.71 -9.64 -18.01
C LEU A 128 12.44 -9.33 -19.31
N ASN A 129 13.19 -10.30 -19.86
CA ASN A 129 13.91 -10.13 -21.14
C ASN A 129 12.94 -9.88 -22.32
N GLU A 130 11.78 -10.55 -22.33
CA GLU A 130 10.75 -10.36 -23.35
C GLU A 130 10.08 -8.97 -23.22
N ILE A 131 9.91 -8.50 -21.99
CA ILE A 131 9.40 -7.15 -21.69
C ILE A 131 10.39 -6.10 -22.19
N ILE A 132 11.67 -6.23 -21.84
CA ILE A 132 12.74 -5.30 -22.26
C ILE A 132 12.89 -5.27 -23.78
N ALA A 133 12.71 -6.42 -24.44
CA ALA A 133 12.75 -6.52 -25.91
C ALA A 133 11.52 -5.90 -26.61
N GLY A 134 10.53 -5.42 -25.85
CA GLY A 134 9.33 -4.78 -26.40
C GLY A 134 8.26 -5.73 -26.92
N LYS A 135 8.36 -7.03 -26.65
CA LYS A 135 7.39 -8.04 -27.10
C LYS A 135 5.97 -7.74 -26.59
N TRP A 136 5.88 -7.13 -25.44
CA TRP A 136 4.62 -6.84 -24.75
C TRP A 136 4.18 -5.37 -24.85
N ASP A 137 4.86 -4.55 -25.64
CA ASP A 137 4.60 -3.13 -25.79
C ASP A 137 3.15 -2.82 -26.15
N ASN A 138 2.57 -3.57 -27.07
CA ASN A 138 1.17 -3.38 -27.47
C ASN A 138 0.18 -3.62 -26.32
N TYR A 139 0.48 -4.56 -25.42
CA TYR A 139 -0.34 -4.81 -24.24
C TYR A 139 -0.15 -3.68 -23.21
N ILE A 140 1.10 -3.32 -22.90
CA ILE A 140 1.43 -2.26 -21.95
C ILE A 140 0.79 -0.93 -22.39
N ASP A 141 0.83 -0.64 -23.69
CA ASP A 141 0.23 0.57 -24.25
C ASP A 141 -1.30 0.60 -24.08
N ARG A 142 -1.99 -0.51 -24.44
CA ARG A 142 -3.44 -0.61 -24.24
C ARG A 142 -3.82 -0.48 -22.78
N TRP A 143 -3.04 -1.10 -21.89
CA TRP A 143 -3.23 -0.98 -20.45
C TRP A 143 -3.05 0.47 -19.99
N GLY A 144 -2.02 1.16 -20.48
CA GLY A 144 -1.79 2.58 -20.20
C GLY A 144 -2.91 3.50 -20.72
N ASP A 145 -3.45 3.22 -21.91
CA ASP A 145 -4.60 3.95 -22.45
C ASP A 145 -5.83 3.76 -21.56
N ALA A 146 -6.12 2.52 -21.15
CA ALA A 146 -7.24 2.22 -20.26
C ALA A 146 -7.08 2.86 -18.87
N ALA A 147 -5.85 2.90 -18.34
CA ALA A 147 -5.56 3.58 -17.08
C ALA A 147 -5.79 5.10 -17.18
N ARG A 148 -5.39 5.72 -18.31
CA ARG A 148 -5.70 7.13 -18.59
C ARG A 148 -7.20 7.38 -18.67
N GLU A 149 -7.95 6.52 -19.35
CA GLU A 149 -9.41 6.60 -19.47
C GLU A 149 -10.12 6.42 -18.14
N PHE A 150 -9.65 5.50 -17.30
CA PHE A 150 -10.14 5.36 -15.92
C PHE A 150 -9.98 6.67 -15.15
N GLY A 151 -8.86 7.37 -15.28
CA GLY A 151 -8.62 8.74 -14.83
C GLY A 151 -8.66 8.99 -13.33
N LYS A 152 -8.88 7.95 -12.51
CA LYS A 152 -8.86 8.05 -11.04
C LYS A 152 -7.50 7.61 -10.50
N PRO A 153 -7.07 8.13 -9.34
CA PRO A 153 -5.80 7.71 -8.73
C PRO A 153 -5.71 6.20 -8.52
N ILE A 154 -4.56 5.64 -8.84
CA ILE A 154 -4.20 4.23 -8.59
C ILE A 154 -2.76 4.20 -8.09
N ILE A 155 -2.46 3.36 -7.09
CA ILE A 155 -1.09 2.96 -6.80
C ILE A 155 -0.85 1.62 -7.51
N VAL A 156 0.22 1.52 -8.30
CA VAL A 156 0.56 0.31 -9.06
C VAL A 156 1.90 -0.24 -8.61
N VAL A 157 1.93 -1.54 -8.33
CA VAL A 157 3.11 -2.34 -8.05
C VAL A 157 3.39 -3.20 -9.27
N PHE A 158 4.52 -3.01 -9.94
CA PHE A 158 4.99 -3.91 -10.99
C PHE A 158 6.06 -4.83 -10.41
N GLY A 159 5.84 -6.15 -10.47
CA GLY A 159 6.81 -7.14 -10.04
C GLY A 159 7.13 -7.04 -8.54
N VAL A 160 6.13 -7.29 -7.70
CA VAL A 160 6.25 -7.30 -6.23
C VAL A 160 7.36 -8.27 -5.76
N GLU A 161 8.05 -7.92 -4.68
CA GLU A 161 9.01 -8.79 -3.97
C GLU A 161 10.09 -9.41 -4.87
N MET A 162 10.63 -8.64 -5.80
CA MET A 162 11.65 -9.09 -6.76
C MET A 162 12.94 -9.60 -6.09
N ASN A 163 13.14 -9.30 -4.83
CA ASN A 163 14.27 -9.75 -4.01
C ASN A 163 14.05 -11.13 -3.33
N GLY A 164 12.93 -11.80 -3.64
CA GLY A 164 12.69 -13.21 -3.34
C GLY A 164 13.14 -14.14 -4.47
N ASP A 165 12.78 -15.45 -4.36
CA ASP A 165 12.97 -16.44 -5.41
C ASP A 165 11.66 -17.14 -5.82
N TRP A 166 10.54 -16.65 -5.32
CA TRP A 166 9.21 -17.27 -5.47
C TRP A 166 8.37 -16.70 -6.62
N PHE A 167 8.79 -15.61 -7.24
CA PHE A 167 8.07 -15.01 -8.37
C PHE A 167 8.87 -15.08 -9.67
N PRO A 168 8.20 -15.23 -10.86
CA PRO A 168 8.87 -15.35 -12.14
C PRO A 168 9.76 -14.17 -12.53
N TRP A 169 9.58 -13.02 -11.95
CA TRP A 169 10.35 -11.79 -12.15
C TRP A 169 11.48 -11.59 -11.15
N SER A 170 11.72 -12.54 -10.26
CA SER A 170 12.81 -12.45 -9.28
C SER A 170 14.18 -12.43 -9.96
N GLY A 171 15.08 -11.59 -9.46
CA GLY A 171 16.42 -11.41 -10.04
C GLY A 171 17.23 -12.69 -10.16
N THR A 172 16.98 -13.69 -9.30
CA THR A 172 17.59 -15.02 -9.35
C THR A 172 17.45 -15.70 -10.71
N TYR A 173 16.34 -15.47 -11.42
CA TYR A 173 16.08 -16.08 -12.72
C TYR A 173 16.71 -15.32 -13.90
N TYR A 174 17.29 -14.14 -13.67
CA TYR A 174 17.82 -13.26 -14.70
C TYR A 174 19.31 -12.96 -14.53
N GLY A 175 20.06 -13.95 -14.06
CA GLY A 175 21.50 -13.88 -13.88
C GLY A 175 21.94 -13.67 -12.44
N GLY A 176 21.02 -13.38 -11.52
CA GLY A 176 21.30 -13.31 -10.08
C GLY A 176 22.50 -12.43 -9.75
N ASP A 177 23.50 -13.04 -9.11
CA ASP A 177 24.77 -12.44 -8.68
C ASP A 177 25.83 -12.24 -9.79
N LYS A 178 25.50 -12.58 -11.04
CA LYS A 178 26.47 -12.47 -12.13
C LYS A 178 26.84 -11.00 -12.36
N PRO A 179 28.14 -10.65 -12.19
CA PRO A 179 28.59 -9.27 -12.25
C PRO A 179 28.55 -8.73 -13.69
N ILE A 180 28.21 -7.46 -13.83
CA ILE A 180 28.26 -6.78 -15.12
C ILE A 180 29.68 -6.25 -15.39
N PRO A 181 30.32 -6.63 -16.50
CA PRO A 181 31.64 -6.18 -16.82
C PRO A 181 31.78 -4.65 -16.83
N GLY A 182 32.76 -4.13 -16.10
CA GLY A 182 33.03 -2.69 -16.01
C GLY A 182 32.07 -1.88 -15.13
N ARG A 183 31.12 -2.53 -14.46
CA ARG A 183 30.14 -1.89 -13.56
C ARG A 183 30.23 -2.51 -12.16
N PRO A 184 31.13 -2.03 -11.28
CA PRO A 184 31.32 -2.61 -9.96
C PRO A 184 30.03 -2.46 -9.11
N ASN A 185 29.72 -3.51 -8.35
CA ASN A 185 28.51 -3.60 -7.53
C ASN A 185 27.18 -3.57 -8.31
N GLU A 186 27.22 -3.95 -9.57
CA GLU A 186 26.00 -4.15 -10.38
C GLU A 186 25.97 -5.58 -10.92
N TRP A 187 24.78 -6.20 -10.88
CA TRP A 187 24.58 -7.60 -11.19
C TRP A 187 23.45 -7.78 -12.21
N GLU A 188 23.53 -8.81 -13.03
CA GLU A 188 22.58 -9.03 -14.13
C GLU A 188 21.13 -9.15 -13.65
N GLY A 189 20.86 -9.88 -12.55
CA GLY A 189 19.52 -10.07 -12.03
C GLY A 189 18.82 -8.75 -11.68
N PRO A 190 19.36 -7.94 -10.78
CA PRO A 190 18.80 -6.63 -10.48
C PRO A 190 18.73 -5.67 -11.66
N GLU A 191 19.73 -5.66 -12.54
CA GLU A 191 19.73 -4.76 -13.70
C GLU A 191 18.61 -5.12 -14.71
N ASN A 192 18.37 -6.41 -14.94
CA ASN A 192 17.24 -6.85 -15.76
C ASN A 192 15.91 -6.42 -15.17
N PHE A 193 15.72 -6.57 -13.86
CA PHE A 193 14.50 -6.08 -13.23
C PHE A 193 14.35 -4.55 -13.38
N LYS A 194 15.40 -3.78 -13.09
CA LYS A 194 15.37 -2.31 -13.25
C LYS A 194 15.05 -1.89 -14.67
N ALA A 195 15.62 -2.59 -15.67
CA ALA A 195 15.36 -2.30 -17.08
C ALA A 195 13.90 -2.56 -17.45
N ALA A 196 13.33 -3.70 -17.02
CA ALA A 196 11.92 -4.03 -17.26
C ALA A 196 10.98 -3.05 -16.55
N TYR A 197 11.25 -2.74 -15.28
CA TYR A 197 10.46 -1.78 -14.51
C TYR A 197 10.42 -0.40 -15.20
N ARG A 198 11.57 0.12 -15.59
CA ARG A 198 11.66 1.41 -16.30
C ARG A 198 10.93 1.37 -17.63
N HIS A 199 11.10 0.31 -18.40
CA HIS A 199 10.43 0.12 -19.68
C HIS A 199 8.91 0.19 -19.53
N VAL A 200 8.34 -0.55 -18.60
CA VAL A 200 6.90 -0.56 -18.32
C VAL A 200 6.41 0.83 -17.90
N VAL A 201 7.09 1.47 -16.96
CA VAL A 201 6.72 2.80 -16.47
C VAL A 201 6.78 3.84 -17.59
N ASP A 202 7.84 3.83 -18.41
CA ASP A 202 8.01 4.78 -19.50
C ASP A 202 6.93 4.59 -20.58
N ARG A 203 6.59 3.34 -20.92
CA ARG A 203 5.51 3.04 -21.86
C ARG A 203 4.16 3.55 -21.38
N VAL A 204 3.79 3.23 -20.15
CA VAL A 204 2.51 3.67 -19.55
C VAL A 204 2.44 5.20 -19.45
N ARG A 205 3.54 5.86 -19.06
CA ARG A 205 3.61 7.33 -19.02
C ARG A 205 3.49 7.96 -20.41
N ALA A 206 4.08 7.35 -21.42
CA ALA A 206 3.96 7.81 -22.81
C ALA A 206 2.50 7.77 -23.32
N ARG A 207 1.64 6.91 -22.75
CA ARG A 207 0.18 6.88 -23.01
C ARG A 207 -0.59 7.98 -22.27
N GLY A 208 0.07 8.77 -21.41
CA GLY A 208 -0.55 9.89 -20.69
C GLY A 208 -1.31 9.47 -19.41
N ALA A 209 -1.08 8.28 -18.87
CA ALA A 209 -1.66 7.79 -17.62
C ALA A 209 -1.01 8.46 -16.38
N ALA A 210 -1.27 9.77 -16.20
CA ALA A 210 -0.71 10.58 -15.12
C ALA A 210 -1.35 10.32 -13.75
N ASN A 211 -2.42 9.56 -13.72
CA ASN A 211 -3.17 9.17 -12.53
C ASN A 211 -2.54 8.01 -11.74
N ILE A 212 -1.45 7.43 -12.26
CA ILE A 212 -0.75 6.32 -11.59
C ILE A 212 0.35 6.85 -10.68
N LYS A 213 0.45 6.26 -9.49
CA LYS A 213 1.59 6.34 -8.58
C LYS A 213 2.30 5.00 -8.55
N TRP A 214 3.58 4.99 -8.86
CA TRP A 214 4.37 3.78 -8.94
C TRP A 214 4.98 3.43 -7.60
N MET A 215 4.83 2.18 -7.19
CA MET A 215 5.42 1.66 -5.97
C MET A 215 6.55 0.68 -6.28
N PHE A 216 7.70 0.90 -5.67
CA PHE A 216 8.78 -0.07 -5.61
C PHE A 216 8.61 -0.89 -4.33
N HIS A 217 8.23 -2.17 -4.48
CA HIS A 217 7.78 -3.01 -3.39
C HIS A 217 8.69 -4.23 -3.22
N THR A 218 9.36 -4.33 -2.06
CA THR A 218 10.26 -5.42 -1.72
C THR A 218 9.70 -6.26 -0.59
N ASN A 219 10.10 -7.54 -0.51
CA ASN A 219 9.98 -8.30 0.71
C ASN A 219 10.95 -7.73 1.76
N ASN A 220 10.58 -7.80 3.03
CA ASN A 220 11.42 -7.38 4.15
C ASN A 220 12.70 -8.20 4.27
N TYR A 221 12.75 -9.36 3.67
CA TYR A 221 13.86 -10.30 3.68
C TYR A 221 14.22 -10.71 2.26
N SER A 222 15.51 -10.63 1.91
CA SER A 222 15.99 -11.05 0.60
C SER A 222 16.30 -12.54 0.59
N TYR A 223 15.85 -13.25 -0.46
CA TYR A 223 16.17 -14.66 -0.64
C TYR A 223 16.67 -14.92 -2.08
N PRO A 224 17.91 -15.34 -2.27
CA PRO A 224 18.94 -15.60 -1.25
C PRO A 224 19.37 -14.33 -0.50
N LEU A 225 19.85 -14.49 0.72
CA LEU A 225 20.40 -13.41 1.53
C LEU A 225 21.84 -13.12 1.08
N ASP A 226 21.96 -12.24 0.09
CA ASP A 226 23.24 -11.82 -0.47
C ASP A 226 23.17 -10.35 -0.89
N ILE A 227 24.34 -9.69 -0.96
CA ILE A 227 24.46 -8.25 -1.23
C ILE A 227 23.84 -7.82 -2.56
N TRP A 228 23.91 -8.68 -3.57
CA TRP A 228 23.34 -8.41 -4.88
C TRP A 228 21.81 -8.40 -4.87
N ASN A 229 21.19 -9.06 -3.86
CA ASN A 229 19.75 -9.27 -3.79
C ASN A 229 19.03 -8.30 -2.83
N PHE A 230 19.73 -7.34 -2.26
CA PHE A 230 19.10 -6.31 -1.43
C PHE A 230 18.40 -5.23 -2.27
N ALA A 231 17.40 -4.59 -1.67
CA ALA A 231 16.57 -3.56 -2.32
C ALA A 231 17.37 -2.49 -3.09
N PRO A 232 18.52 -1.97 -2.61
CA PRO A 232 19.28 -0.99 -3.37
C PRO A 232 19.74 -1.45 -4.74
N ALA A 233 20.03 -2.74 -4.92
CA ALA A 233 20.44 -3.29 -6.20
C ALA A 233 19.34 -3.21 -7.26
N TYR A 234 18.08 -3.31 -6.83
CA TYR A 234 16.88 -3.30 -7.68
C TYR A 234 16.25 -1.92 -7.88
N TYR A 235 16.71 -0.91 -7.15
CA TYR A 235 16.04 0.40 -7.17
C TYR A 235 16.12 1.08 -8.54
N PRO A 236 15.00 1.30 -9.24
CA PRO A 236 15.01 1.83 -10.60
C PRO A 236 15.33 3.33 -10.69
N GLY A 237 15.41 4.00 -9.54
CA GLY A 237 15.75 5.42 -9.43
C GLY A 237 14.57 6.32 -9.05
N PRO A 238 14.87 7.55 -8.59
CA PRO A 238 13.87 8.42 -7.94
C PRO A 238 12.76 8.89 -8.88
N ASN A 239 12.99 8.91 -10.18
CA ASN A 239 12.01 9.34 -11.17
C ASN A 239 10.97 8.27 -11.50
N TYR A 240 11.21 7.02 -11.10
CA TYR A 240 10.36 5.88 -11.41
C TYR A 240 9.51 5.41 -10.22
N VAL A 241 9.75 5.94 -9.04
CA VAL A 241 9.12 5.49 -7.79
C VAL A 241 8.46 6.66 -7.09
N ASP A 242 7.19 6.53 -6.75
CA ASP A 242 6.42 7.49 -5.93
C ASP A 242 6.31 7.02 -4.48
N TRP A 243 6.20 5.70 -4.26
CA TRP A 243 6.07 5.04 -2.97
C TRP A 243 7.08 3.90 -2.82
N PHE A 244 7.57 3.70 -1.62
CA PHE A 244 8.19 2.44 -1.24
C PHE A 244 7.15 1.53 -0.61
N GLY A 245 7.12 0.26 -1.03
CA GLY A 245 6.31 -0.81 -0.46
C GLY A 245 7.17 -1.83 0.26
N LEU A 246 6.68 -2.36 1.34
CA LEU A 246 7.33 -3.39 2.14
C LEU A 246 6.32 -4.45 2.54
N SER A 247 6.61 -5.72 2.22
CA SER A 247 5.93 -6.85 2.81
C SER A 247 6.54 -7.19 4.16
N VAL A 248 5.72 -7.39 5.17
CA VAL A 248 6.10 -7.69 6.55
C VAL A 248 5.28 -8.86 7.06
N TYR A 249 5.79 -10.05 6.83
CA TYR A 249 5.13 -11.24 7.35
C TYR A 249 5.85 -11.77 8.59
N GLY A 250 5.06 -12.07 9.62
CA GLY A 250 5.50 -12.91 10.74
C GLY A 250 5.51 -14.37 10.33
N GLN A 251 5.38 -15.27 11.29
CA GLN A 251 5.30 -16.70 10.99
C GLN A 251 4.10 -17.00 10.10
N GLN A 252 4.33 -17.55 8.91
CA GLN A 252 3.30 -17.98 7.96
C GLN A 252 3.13 -19.52 7.96
N PHE A 253 4.23 -20.25 8.16
CA PHE A 253 4.26 -21.72 8.16
C PHE A 253 4.67 -22.24 9.53
N LYS A 254 4.23 -23.47 9.87
CA LYS A 254 4.45 -24.06 11.20
C LYS A 254 5.92 -24.19 11.61
N ASP A 255 6.79 -24.38 10.63
CA ASP A 255 8.22 -24.61 10.85
C ASP A 255 9.07 -23.32 10.78
N GLU A 256 8.43 -22.17 10.56
CA GLU A 256 9.09 -20.86 10.59
C GLU A 256 9.25 -20.34 12.02
N PRO A 257 10.31 -19.56 12.30
CA PRO A 257 10.47 -18.93 13.59
C PRO A 257 9.48 -17.79 13.78
N TRP A 258 9.03 -17.59 15.02
CA TRP A 258 8.27 -16.40 15.38
C TRP A 258 9.17 -15.17 15.36
N ALA A 259 8.84 -14.17 14.55
CA ALA A 259 9.58 -12.94 14.43
C ALA A 259 8.79 -11.74 14.96
N THR A 260 9.48 -10.77 15.57
CA THR A 260 8.86 -9.53 16.07
C THR A 260 8.74 -8.50 14.95
N ILE A 261 7.75 -7.60 15.02
CA ILE A 261 7.63 -6.47 14.09
C ILE A 261 8.94 -5.68 13.98
N LYS A 262 9.60 -5.45 15.11
CA LYS A 262 10.87 -4.71 15.13
C LYS A 262 11.96 -5.40 14.31
N SER A 263 12.11 -6.71 14.45
CA SER A 263 13.12 -7.46 13.69
C SER A 263 12.82 -7.55 12.20
N LEU A 264 11.54 -7.48 11.83
CA LEU A 264 11.10 -7.54 10.44
C LEU A 264 11.19 -6.18 9.72
N VAL A 265 11.10 -5.07 10.44
CA VAL A 265 10.91 -3.74 9.83
C VAL A 265 12.12 -2.83 9.95
N ASP A 266 12.90 -2.88 11.04
CA ASP A 266 13.97 -1.90 11.30
C ASP A 266 14.92 -1.76 10.10
N TRP A 267 15.52 -2.86 9.65
CA TRP A 267 16.51 -2.82 8.57
C TRP A 267 15.93 -2.39 7.22
N PRO A 268 14.90 -3.06 6.68
CA PRO A 268 14.37 -2.70 5.36
C PRO A 268 13.76 -1.30 5.33
N TYR A 269 13.15 -0.84 6.42
CA TYR A 269 12.67 0.54 6.52
C TYR A 269 13.80 1.57 6.43
N GLU A 270 14.91 1.36 7.16
CA GLU A 270 16.06 2.24 7.08
C GLU A 270 16.69 2.23 5.69
N GLU A 271 16.73 1.08 5.03
CA GLU A 271 17.24 0.95 3.67
C GLU A 271 16.40 1.78 2.69
N MET A 272 15.07 1.68 2.72
CA MET A 272 14.17 2.51 1.92
C MET A 272 14.31 4.01 2.24
N CYS A 273 14.51 4.35 3.50
CA CYS A 273 14.76 5.74 3.90
C CYS A 273 16.05 6.31 3.30
N ARG A 274 17.08 5.48 3.12
CA ARG A 274 18.34 5.90 2.45
C ARG A 274 18.16 6.02 0.94
N LEU A 275 17.42 5.10 0.30
CA LEU A 275 17.19 5.10 -1.15
C LEU A 275 16.42 6.33 -1.64
N GLY A 276 15.46 6.81 -0.86
CA GLY A 276 14.64 7.96 -1.25
C GLY A 276 14.20 8.78 -0.03
N PRO A 277 14.99 9.78 0.42
CA PRO A 277 14.77 10.49 1.68
C PRO A 277 13.39 11.14 1.82
N ASN A 278 12.75 11.50 0.71
CA ASN A 278 11.48 12.23 0.72
C ASN A 278 10.28 11.38 0.26
N LYS A 279 10.47 10.08 0.04
CA LYS A 279 9.37 9.24 -0.42
C LYS A 279 8.64 8.58 0.76
N PRO A 280 7.30 8.48 0.71
CA PRO A 280 6.53 7.77 1.72
C PRO A 280 6.82 6.26 1.65
N VAL A 281 6.68 5.60 2.79
CA VAL A 281 6.73 4.15 2.90
C VAL A 281 5.33 3.62 3.18
N MET A 282 4.96 2.55 2.54
CA MET A 282 3.76 1.76 2.83
C MET A 282 4.20 0.40 3.34
N ILE A 283 3.65 -0.04 4.45
CA ILE A 283 3.64 -1.46 4.77
C ILE A 283 2.54 -2.05 3.88
N ALA A 284 2.94 -2.46 2.68
CA ALA A 284 2.03 -2.76 1.59
C ALA A 284 1.35 -4.12 1.75
N GLU A 285 1.97 -4.98 2.54
CA GLU A 285 1.43 -6.25 3.01
C GLU A 285 1.93 -6.49 4.43
N TRP A 286 1.05 -6.85 5.35
CA TRP A 286 1.51 -7.31 6.66
C TRP A 286 0.49 -8.22 7.33
N ALA A 287 0.97 -9.33 7.85
CA ALA A 287 0.20 -10.27 8.63
C ALA A 287 1.11 -11.28 9.34
N THR A 288 0.54 -12.10 10.18
CA THR A 288 1.14 -13.33 10.72
C THR A 288 0.08 -14.42 10.87
N GLY A 289 0.49 -15.66 10.77
CA GLY A 289 -0.39 -16.79 10.99
C GLY A 289 -0.80 -16.95 12.47
N GLU A 290 -1.76 -17.83 12.72
CA GLU A 290 -2.23 -18.16 14.06
C GLU A 290 -1.46 -19.38 14.58
N PHE A 291 -0.37 -19.15 15.33
CA PHE A 291 0.50 -20.18 15.91
C PHE A 291 0.66 -19.99 17.42
N PRO A 292 -0.35 -20.36 18.25
CA PRO A 292 -0.36 -20.06 19.68
C PRO A 292 0.80 -20.66 20.48
N HIS A 293 1.44 -21.72 19.95
CA HIS A 293 2.63 -22.33 20.58
C HIS A 293 3.92 -21.55 20.33
N SER A 294 3.96 -20.72 19.29
CA SER A 294 5.13 -19.89 18.90
C SER A 294 5.02 -18.48 19.44
N GLY A 295 3.80 -17.89 19.42
CA GLY A 295 3.58 -16.51 19.86
C GLY A 295 2.10 -16.15 19.90
N ASN A 296 1.83 -14.90 20.28
CA ASN A 296 0.48 -14.33 20.35
C ASN A 296 0.25 -13.36 19.19
N LYS A 297 -0.63 -13.72 18.26
CA LYS A 297 -0.97 -12.93 17.08
C LYS A 297 -1.60 -11.57 17.44
N GLY A 298 -2.46 -11.53 18.46
CA GLY A 298 -3.08 -10.28 18.91
C GLY A 298 -2.02 -9.27 19.41
N GLU A 299 -1.06 -9.74 20.20
CA GLU A 299 0.04 -8.88 20.67
C GLU A 299 0.95 -8.46 19.50
N TRP A 300 1.22 -9.34 18.53
CA TRP A 300 1.98 -9.02 17.32
C TRP A 300 1.30 -7.93 16.48
N ILE A 301 -0.02 -8.03 16.28
CA ILE A 301 -0.83 -7.01 15.60
C ILE A 301 -0.75 -5.67 16.32
N LYS A 302 -0.92 -5.69 17.64
CA LYS A 302 -0.82 -4.48 18.48
C LYS A 302 0.57 -3.84 18.35
N GLN A 303 1.64 -4.62 18.44
CA GLN A 303 3.02 -4.14 18.26
C GLN A 303 3.25 -3.57 16.86
N GLY A 304 2.64 -4.16 15.81
CA GLY A 304 2.66 -3.65 14.45
C GLY A 304 2.06 -2.27 14.35
N LEU A 305 0.79 -2.12 14.73
CA LEU A 305 0.08 -0.84 14.63
C LEU A 305 0.72 0.27 15.49
N ASP A 306 1.18 -0.07 16.70
CA ASP A 306 1.89 0.87 17.57
C ASP A 306 3.27 1.23 17.01
N GLY A 307 4.02 0.25 16.52
CA GLY A 307 5.35 0.45 15.90
C GLY A 307 5.28 1.32 14.65
N PHE A 308 4.39 1.02 13.73
CA PHE A 308 4.19 1.80 12.51
C PHE A 308 3.84 3.27 12.80
N ARG A 309 3.05 3.50 13.85
CA ARG A 309 2.67 4.83 14.29
C ARG A 309 3.78 5.61 14.98
N THR A 310 4.60 4.97 15.81
CA THR A 310 5.50 5.66 16.74
C THR A 310 6.98 5.56 16.37
N ARG A 311 7.37 4.49 15.70
CA ARG A 311 8.78 4.17 15.40
C ARG A 311 9.17 4.49 13.95
N TYR A 312 8.20 4.42 13.01
CA TYR A 312 8.48 4.53 11.59
C TYR A 312 7.73 5.73 10.96
N PRO A 313 8.18 6.98 11.19
CA PRO A 313 7.42 8.20 10.86
C PRO A 313 7.13 8.40 9.37
N ARG A 314 7.86 7.70 8.48
CA ARG A 314 7.59 7.73 7.04
C ARG A 314 6.59 6.67 6.57
N VAL A 315 6.13 5.79 7.45
CA VAL A 315 5.00 4.93 7.16
C VAL A 315 3.75 5.78 7.06
N LYS A 316 3.14 5.81 5.88
CA LYS A 316 1.96 6.62 5.54
C LYS A 316 0.75 5.78 5.16
N ALA A 317 0.92 4.47 5.08
CA ALA A 317 -0.16 3.48 4.97
C ALA A 317 0.29 2.11 5.49
N ALA A 318 -0.67 1.31 5.94
CA ALA A 318 -0.47 -0.09 6.31
C ALA A 318 -1.66 -0.93 5.83
N ILE A 319 -1.37 -1.96 5.05
CA ILE A 319 -2.34 -2.81 4.35
C ILE A 319 -2.30 -4.19 5.00
N TYR A 320 -3.32 -4.52 5.79
CA TYR A 320 -3.41 -5.83 6.42
C TYR A 320 -3.75 -6.88 5.37
N TRP A 321 -2.98 -7.96 5.33
CA TRP A 321 -3.20 -9.06 4.40
C TRP A 321 -4.13 -10.08 5.04
N HIS A 322 -5.42 -10.00 4.71
CA HIS A 322 -6.47 -10.84 5.27
C HIS A 322 -6.76 -12.00 4.33
N GLU A 323 -5.99 -13.07 4.47
CA GLU A 323 -6.05 -14.23 3.59
C GLU A 323 -5.84 -15.53 4.35
N ARG A 324 -6.30 -16.63 3.75
CA ARG A 324 -6.07 -17.98 4.27
C ARG A 324 -5.93 -18.97 3.12
N TRP A 325 -4.87 -19.74 3.11
CA TRP A 325 -4.67 -20.79 2.11
C TRP A 325 -4.22 -22.13 2.75
N GLN A 326 -4.40 -23.23 1.99
CA GLN A 326 -3.92 -24.55 2.38
C GLN A 326 -2.55 -24.81 1.79
N ASN A 327 -1.61 -25.22 2.62
CA ASN A 327 -0.25 -25.58 2.23
C ASN A 327 -0.19 -27.00 1.63
N LEU A 328 0.89 -27.32 0.92
CA LEU A 328 1.09 -28.65 0.34
C LEU A 328 1.10 -29.79 1.37
N ASP A 329 1.52 -29.51 2.59
CA ASP A 329 1.50 -30.48 3.72
C ASP A 329 0.14 -30.56 4.44
N GLN A 330 -0.91 -30.00 3.85
CA GLN A 330 -2.28 -29.95 4.36
C GLN A 330 -2.48 -29.05 5.61
N THR A 331 -1.45 -28.36 6.07
CA THR A 331 -1.60 -27.30 7.08
C THR A 331 -2.21 -26.05 6.46
N TYR A 332 -2.58 -25.07 7.29
CA TYR A 332 -3.12 -23.80 6.82
C TYR A 332 -2.25 -22.63 7.29
N SER A 333 -1.92 -21.75 6.37
CA SER A 333 -1.50 -20.40 6.69
C SER A 333 -2.75 -19.53 6.87
N ASN A 334 -3.08 -19.20 8.12
CA ASN A 334 -4.28 -18.44 8.44
C ASN A 334 -3.89 -17.03 8.89
N LEU A 335 -3.87 -16.11 7.93
CA LEU A 335 -3.58 -14.70 8.15
C LEU A 335 -4.83 -13.87 8.47
N HIS A 336 -6.03 -14.45 8.43
CA HIS A 336 -7.25 -13.73 8.74
C HIS A 336 -7.14 -12.97 10.06
N VAL A 337 -7.55 -11.72 10.08
CA VAL A 337 -7.51 -10.86 11.27
C VAL A 337 -8.38 -11.40 12.41
N ASN A 338 -9.38 -12.21 12.06
CA ASN A 338 -10.32 -12.86 12.98
C ASN A 338 -10.02 -14.34 13.22
N SER A 339 -8.79 -14.79 12.96
CA SER A 339 -8.37 -16.17 13.27
C SER A 339 -8.47 -16.49 14.76
N SER A 340 -8.41 -15.49 15.63
CA SER A 340 -8.76 -15.55 17.06
C SER A 340 -9.49 -14.28 17.50
N VAL A 341 -10.18 -14.37 18.64
CA VAL A 341 -10.85 -13.21 19.27
C VAL A 341 -9.83 -12.15 19.66
N GLU A 342 -8.67 -12.56 20.13
CA GLU A 342 -7.57 -11.72 20.56
C GLU A 342 -7.01 -10.93 19.37
N SER A 343 -6.77 -11.57 18.21
CA SER A 343 -6.23 -10.93 17.02
C SER A 343 -7.21 -9.89 16.48
N LEU A 344 -8.50 -10.23 16.36
CA LEU A 344 -9.53 -9.29 15.91
C LEU A 344 -9.66 -8.08 16.84
N ASN A 345 -9.70 -8.30 18.15
CA ASN A 345 -9.79 -7.21 19.14
C ASN A 345 -8.56 -6.32 19.11
N ALA A 346 -7.35 -6.88 18.99
CA ALA A 346 -6.12 -6.10 18.88
C ALA A 346 -6.14 -5.20 17.65
N TYR A 347 -6.58 -5.73 16.50
CA TYR A 347 -6.68 -4.96 15.26
C TYR A 347 -7.73 -3.84 15.39
N ARG A 348 -8.95 -4.15 15.85
CA ARG A 348 -10.03 -3.18 16.06
C ARG A 348 -9.59 -2.01 16.95
N VAL A 349 -9.00 -2.32 18.09
CA VAL A 349 -8.52 -1.30 19.05
C VAL A 349 -7.38 -0.47 18.43
N GLY A 350 -6.45 -1.11 17.77
CA GLY A 350 -5.31 -0.45 17.14
C GLY A 350 -5.72 0.53 16.06
N ILE A 351 -6.55 0.10 15.09
CA ILE A 351 -6.99 0.96 13.98
C ILE A 351 -8.03 2.01 14.40
N ALA A 352 -8.70 1.85 15.54
CA ALA A 352 -9.60 2.88 16.09
C ALA A 352 -8.85 4.15 16.49
N ASN A 353 -7.54 4.10 16.70
CA ASN A 353 -6.73 5.28 16.96
C ASN A 353 -6.86 6.29 15.80
N PRO A 354 -7.12 7.60 16.08
CA PRO A 354 -7.29 8.64 15.05
C PRO A 354 -6.08 8.82 14.12
N TYR A 355 -4.91 8.33 14.51
CA TYR A 355 -3.73 8.29 13.63
C TYR A 355 -3.99 7.51 12.34
N TRP A 356 -4.78 6.44 12.41
CA TRP A 356 -5.14 5.60 11.29
C TRP A 356 -6.34 6.20 10.56
N LEU A 357 -6.11 6.70 9.36
CA LEU A 357 -7.13 7.35 8.53
C LEU A 357 -7.87 6.30 7.70
N GLY A 358 -9.17 6.16 7.91
CA GLY A 358 -10.03 5.30 7.12
C GLY A 358 -10.53 5.95 5.84
N ASN A 359 -10.43 7.28 5.70
CA ASN A 359 -10.88 8.01 4.51
C ASN A 359 -9.73 8.70 3.80
N LEU A 360 -9.82 8.80 2.49
CA LEU A 360 -8.84 9.51 1.68
C LEU A 360 -8.91 11.03 1.90
N ILE A 361 -7.75 11.66 1.89
CA ILE A 361 -7.63 13.12 1.76
C ILE A 361 -7.43 13.40 0.27
N LEU A 362 -8.41 14.00 -0.37
CA LEU A 362 -8.38 14.30 -1.80
C LEU A 362 -8.12 15.79 -2.03
N ARG A 363 -7.34 16.10 -3.05
CA ARG A 363 -7.08 17.47 -3.52
C ARG A 363 -7.38 17.57 -5.02
N PRO A 364 -8.19 18.56 -5.45
CA PRO A 364 -8.40 18.79 -6.88
C PRO A 364 -7.08 19.11 -7.60
N ILE A 365 -6.89 18.52 -8.77
CA ILE A 365 -5.77 18.88 -9.66
C ILE A 365 -6.19 20.09 -10.45
N PRO A 366 -5.47 21.24 -10.37
CA PRO A 366 -5.79 22.42 -11.15
C PRO A 366 -5.78 22.10 -12.66
N LYS A 367 -6.81 22.55 -13.38
CA LYS A 367 -6.79 22.47 -14.85
C LYS A 367 -5.57 23.28 -15.35
N ARG A 368 -4.67 22.63 -16.07
CA ARG A 368 -3.61 23.38 -16.78
C ARG A 368 -4.29 24.36 -17.73
N LYS A 369 -3.95 25.65 -17.56
CA LYS A 369 -4.38 26.73 -18.46
C LYS A 369 -3.74 26.56 -19.82
#